data_7ff71a1e49f69aa415259e202ac0f873
#
_entry.id   7ff71a1e49f69aa415259e202ac0f873
#
_cell.length_a   1.000
_cell.length_b   1.000
_cell.length_c   1.000
_cell.angle_alpha   90.00
_cell.angle_beta   90.00
_cell.angle_gamma   90.00
#
_symmetry.space_group_name_H-M   'P 1'
#
loop_
_entity.id
_entity.type
_entity.pdbx_description
1 polymer ?
#
loop_
_entity_poly.entity_id
_entity_poly.type
_entity_poly.pdbx_seq_one_letter_code
_entity_poly.pdbx_strand_id
1 'polypeptide(L)'
;FLLWGITSLIFSSLFLACSDDEPGDKTPVFTIKEEYLQQDFDQKQSSLVIPVETNLAADAWVVSSNQDWCVAAKDMSGSSPAVKVLVHANEEPDVRSAEITLKSSVQNYTIQVRQLGYGPAILVKNPNPIIDAAGGPLSIIVTSNIEYTIEQSENSDWIKTVPATRALTDKEYQYTVDANPYYETRTVTFTY
;
A
#
# COMPACT_ATOMS: atom_id res chain seq x y z
N PHE A 1 40.13 -76.85 -35.34
CA PHE A 1 39.99 -76.37 -33.97
C PHE A 1 39.31 -75.05 -34.05
N LEU A 2 38.18 -74.91 -33.33
CA LEU A 2 37.22 -73.82 -33.42
C LEU A 2 37.81 -72.48 -32.92
N LEU A 3 37.67 -71.45 -33.77
CA LEU A 3 37.73 -70.07 -33.37
C LEU A 3 36.31 -69.53 -33.20
N TRP A 4 35.99 -69.07 -31.98
CA TRP A 4 34.73 -68.44 -31.68
C TRP A 4 34.98 -66.93 -31.65
N GLY A 5 34.41 -66.26 -32.66
CA GLY A 5 34.46 -64.78 -32.69
C GLY A 5 33.31 -64.21 -31.86
N ILE A 6 33.68 -63.34 -30.90
CA ILE A 6 32.75 -62.55 -30.11
C ILE A 6 32.55 -61.22 -30.84
N THR A 7 31.40 -61.00 -31.45
CA THR A 7 30.95 -59.73 -31.98
C THR A 7 30.39 -58.90 -30.83
N SER A 8 31.16 -57.86 -30.45
CA SER A 8 30.72 -56.85 -29.47
C SER A 8 29.75 -55.86 -30.15
N LEU A 9 28.49 -55.94 -29.73
CA LEU A 9 27.46 -54.95 -30.16
C LEU A 9 27.56 -53.74 -29.31
N ILE A 10 28.08 -52.62 -29.87
CA ILE A 10 28.09 -51.32 -29.16
C ILE A 10 26.71 -50.71 -29.30
N PHE A 11 25.97 -50.73 -28.20
CA PHE A 11 24.67 -50.06 -28.08
C PHE A 11 24.94 -48.59 -27.76
N SER A 12 24.90 -47.75 -28.81
CA SER A 12 24.98 -46.29 -28.64
C SER A 12 23.64 -45.78 -28.17
N SER A 13 23.51 -45.55 -26.85
CA SER A 13 22.37 -44.89 -26.27
C SER A 13 22.46 -43.40 -26.56
N LEU A 14 21.65 -42.93 -27.51
CA LEU A 14 21.34 -41.49 -27.66
C LEU A 14 20.53 -41.06 -26.41
N PHE A 15 21.18 -40.35 -25.49
CA PHE A 15 20.47 -39.54 -24.53
C PHE A 15 19.89 -38.32 -25.29
N LEU A 16 18.58 -38.36 -25.60
CA LEU A 16 17.83 -37.14 -25.85
C LEU A 16 17.77 -36.43 -24.48
N ALA A 17 18.59 -35.38 -24.34
CA ALA A 17 18.36 -34.38 -23.32
C ALA A 17 17.13 -33.60 -23.75
N CYS A 18 15.94 -33.94 -23.24
CA CYS A 18 14.85 -33.01 -23.14
C CYS A 18 15.30 -31.94 -22.13
N SER A 19 15.67 -30.78 -22.63
CA SER A 19 15.62 -29.58 -21.78
C SER A 19 14.16 -29.23 -21.63
N ASP A 20 13.56 -29.72 -20.56
CA ASP A 20 12.32 -29.19 -20.04
C ASP A 20 12.64 -27.77 -19.50
N ASP A 21 12.65 -26.78 -20.39
CA ASP A 21 12.34 -25.41 -20.05
C ASP A 21 10.83 -25.36 -19.74
N GLU A 22 10.42 -25.97 -18.64
CA GLU A 22 9.14 -25.61 -18.02
C GLU A 22 9.21 -24.12 -17.71
N PRO A 23 8.29 -23.27 -18.25
CA PRO A 23 8.16 -21.91 -17.80
C PRO A 23 7.82 -21.98 -16.32
N GLY A 24 8.84 -21.70 -15.47
CA GLY A 24 8.71 -21.82 -14.03
C GLY A 24 7.40 -21.17 -13.60
N ASP A 25 6.54 -21.96 -12.99
CA ASP A 25 5.26 -21.53 -12.43
C ASP A 25 5.53 -20.43 -11.41
N LYS A 26 5.54 -19.18 -11.87
CA LYS A 26 5.78 -18.03 -11.00
C LYS A 26 4.55 -17.90 -10.14
N THR A 27 4.73 -18.08 -8.84
CA THR A 27 3.66 -17.82 -7.86
C THR A 27 2.98 -16.49 -8.20
N PRO A 28 1.66 -16.48 -8.38
CA PRO A 28 0.93 -15.25 -8.69
C PRO A 28 1.11 -14.20 -7.58
N VAL A 29 1.46 -12.98 -7.98
CA VAL A 29 1.66 -11.84 -7.08
C VAL A 29 0.67 -10.75 -7.44
N PHE A 30 0.04 -10.17 -6.42
CA PHE A 30 -0.80 -8.98 -6.55
C PHE A 30 -0.77 -8.21 -5.22
N THR A 31 -0.01 -7.11 -5.16
CA THR A 31 0.27 -6.39 -3.92
C THR A 31 0.20 -4.88 -4.11
N ILE A 32 -0.39 -4.20 -3.12
CA ILE A 32 -0.38 -2.74 -2.94
C ILE A 32 0.21 -2.47 -1.57
N LYS A 33 1.12 -1.50 -1.46
CA LYS A 33 1.68 -1.10 -0.17
C LYS A 33 0.60 -0.50 0.72
N GLU A 34 0.69 -0.76 2.01
CA GLU A 34 -0.27 -0.32 3.01
C GLU A 34 -0.46 1.21 3.03
N GLU A 35 0.60 1.97 2.77
CA GLU A 35 0.57 3.44 2.70
C GLU A 35 -0.43 4.00 1.69
N TYR A 36 -0.83 3.19 0.67
CA TYR A 36 -1.81 3.59 -0.33
C TYR A 36 -3.25 3.18 -0.01
N LEU A 37 -3.49 2.38 1.04
CA LEU A 37 -4.83 1.89 1.36
C LEU A 37 -5.77 2.97 1.92
N GLN A 38 -5.22 4.11 2.36
CA GLN A 38 -5.99 5.28 2.75
C GLN A 38 -5.36 6.53 2.14
N GLN A 39 -6.16 7.32 1.43
CA GLN A 39 -5.72 8.54 0.75
C GLN A 39 -6.64 9.70 1.10
N ASP A 40 -6.05 10.80 1.53
CA ASP A 40 -6.74 12.02 1.90
C ASP A 40 -6.37 13.13 0.91
N PHE A 41 -7.34 13.90 0.49
CA PHE A 41 -7.18 14.99 -0.47
C PHE A 41 -7.75 16.29 0.07
N ASP A 42 -7.16 17.41 -0.36
CA ASP A 42 -7.78 18.71 -0.18
C ASP A 42 -9.05 18.83 -1.05
N GLN A 43 -9.76 19.97 -0.97
CA GLN A 43 -10.98 20.19 -1.73
C GLN A 43 -10.79 20.30 -3.26
N LYS A 44 -9.55 20.53 -3.73
CA LYS A 44 -9.27 20.76 -5.15
C LYS A 44 -9.21 19.46 -5.93
N GLN A 45 -9.39 19.57 -7.24
CA GLN A 45 -9.10 18.46 -8.14
C GLN A 45 -7.64 18.01 -7.98
N SER A 46 -7.45 16.71 -7.85
CA SER A 46 -6.13 16.10 -7.67
C SER A 46 -6.02 14.76 -8.36
N SER A 47 -4.80 14.28 -8.56
CA SER A 47 -4.55 12.95 -9.10
C SER A 47 -3.42 12.27 -8.34
N LEU A 48 -3.52 10.94 -8.27
CA LEU A 48 -2.54 10.07 -7.62
C LEU A 48 -2.28 8.85 -8.50
N VAL A 49 -1.03 8.39 -8.53
CA VAL A 49 -0.65 7.11 -9.14
C VAL A 49 -0.26 6.14 -8.04
N ILE A 50 -0.95 5.02 -7.97
CA ILE A 50 -0.73 3.97 -6.98
C ILE A 50 -0.04 2.80 -7.68
N PRO A 51 1.22 2.50 -7.35
CA PRO A 51 1.93 1.35 -7.90
C PRO A 51 1.26 0.04 -7.49
N VAL A 52 1.16 -0.90 -8.43
CA VAL A 52 0.69 -2.26 -8.17
C VAL A 52 1.81 -3.23 -8.51
N GLU A 53 2.27 -3.97 -7.52
CA GLU A 53 3.24 -5.03 -7.73
C GLU A 53 2.49 -6.29 -8.15
N THR A 54 2.63 -6.70 -9.40
CA THR A 54 1.93 -7.87 -9.94
C THR A 54 2.65 -8.49 -11.12
N ASN A 55 2.53 -9.83 -11.23
CA ASN A 55 2.90 -10.61 -12.41
C ASN A 55 1.65 -11.12 -13.16
N LEU A 56 0.46 -10.68 -12.77
CA LEU A 56 -0.78 -11.03 -13.43
C LEU A 56 -0.94 -10.32 -14.76
N ALA A 57 -1.61 -10.97 -15.71
CA ALA A 57 -2.03 -10.33 -16.96
C ALA A 57 -2.99 -9.15 -16.70
N ALA A 58 -3.04 -8.21 -17.63
CA ALA A 58 -3.82 -7.00 -17.47
C ALA A 58 -5.34 -7.25 -17.30
N ASP A 59 -5.86 -8.33 -17.85
CA ASP A 59 -7.26 -8.74 -17.76
C ASP A 59 -7.57 -9.59 -16.52
N ALA A 60 -6.54 -10.08 -15.81
CA ALA A 60 -6.69 -10.94 -14.62
C ALA A 60 -7.05 -10.18 -13.34
N TRP A 61 -7.16 -8.87 -13.39
CA TRP A 61 -7.60 -8.04 -12.27
C TRP A 61 -8.40 -6.84 -12.75
N VAL A 62 -9.21 -6.27 -11.89
CA VAL A 62 -10.06 -5.12 -12.20
C VAL A 62 -9.96 -4.07 -11.11
N VAL A 63 -10.20 -2.81 -11.50
CA VAL A 63 -10.32 -1.67 -10.59
C VAL A 63 -11.65 -0.97 -10.82
N SER A 64 -12.28 -0.54 -9.74
CA SER A 64 -13.53 0.22 -9.79
C SER A 64 -13.60 1.18 -8.61
N SER A 65 -14.31 2.27 -8.78
CA SER A 65 -14.70 3.20 -7.71
C SER A 65 -16.21 3.14 -7.50
N ASN A 66 -16.64 3.39 -6.27
CA ASN A 66 -18.05 3.47 -5.91
C ASN A 66 -18.62 4.89 -6.04
N GLN A 67 -17.81 5.87 -6.49
CA GLN A 67 -18.22 7.28 -6.62
C GLN A 67 -17.70 7.88 -7.93
N ASP A 68 -18.55 8.61 -8.64
CA ASP A 68 -18.23 9.22 -9.93
C ASP A 68 -17.20 10.36 -9.82
N TRP A 69 -17.13 11.03 -8.67
CA TRP A 69 -16.14 12.10 -8.42
C TRP A 69 -14.73 11.56 -8.15
N CYS A 70 -14.59 10.27 -7.88
CA CYS A 70 -13.33 9.59 -7.64
C CYS A 70 -13.13 8.51 -8.72
N VAL A 71 -12.47 8.86 -9.80
CA VAL A 71 -12.26 7.96 -10.94
C VAL A 71 -10.99 7.17 -10.75
N ALA A 72 -11.08 5.84 -10.87
CA ALA A 72 -9.94 4.96 -10.81
C ALA A 72 -9.83 4.12 -12.09
N ALA A 73 -8.63 4.08 -12.67
CA ALA A 73 -8.35 3.33 -13.88
C ALA A 73 -6.99 2.64 -13.81
N LYS A 74 -6.88 1.47 -14.44
CA LYS A 74 -5.58 0.79 -14.62
C LYS A 74 -4.69 1.61 -15.53
N ASP A 75 -3.41 1.72 -15.18
CA ASP A 75 -2.36 2.23 -16.03
C ASP A 75 -1.32 1.15 -16.29
N MET A 76 -1.30 0.67 -17.52
CA MET A 76 -0.37 -0.35 -18.00
C MET A 76 0.65 0.24 -18.98
N SER A 77 0.72 1.57 -19.11
CA SER A 77 1.58 2.26 -20.08
C SER A 77 3.03 2.40 -19.61
N GLY A 78 3.28 2.28 -18.31
CA GLY A 78 4.60 2.37 -17.71
C GLY A 78 5.35 1.05 -17.68
N SER A 79 6.56 1.06 -17.08
CA SER A 79 7.37 -0.14 -16.84
C SER A 79 6.77 -1.06 -15.78
N SER A 80 5.86 -0.56 -14.97
CA SER A 80 5.16 -1.30 -13.91
C SER A 80 3.68 -0.93 -13.91
N PRO A 81 2.79 -1.91 -13.65
CA PRO A 81 1.37 -1.65 -13.50
C PRO A 81 1.06 -0.66 -12.38
N ALA A 82 0.04 0.16 -12.58
CA ALA A 82 -0.41 1.12 -11.59
C ALA A 82 -1.93 1.35 -11.67
N VAL A 83 -2.49 2.00 -10.67
CA VAL A 83 -3.83 2.59 -10.69
C VAL A 83 -3.70 4.09 -10.70
N LYS A 84 -4.25 4.74 -11.73
CA LYS A 84 -4.44 6.20 -11.75
C LYS A 84 -5.75 6.53 -11.05
N VAL A 85 -5.68 7.41 -10.07
CA VAL A 85 -6.83 7.95 -9.35
C VAL A 85 -6.94 9.43 -9.71
N LEU A 86 -8.12 9.85 -10.16
CA LEU A 86 -8.49 11.24 -10.37
C LEU A 86 -9.64 11.59 -9.42
N VAL A 87 -9.42 12.59 -8.60
CA VAL A 87 -10.41 13.12 -7.65
C VAL A 87 -10.84 14.49 -8.16
N HIS A 88 -12.13 14.65 -8.49
CA HIS A 88 -12.71 15.93 -8.91
C HIS A 88 -12.81 16.90 -7.72
N ALA A 89 -12.85 18.21 -7.97
CA ALA A 89 -13.02 19.19 -6.91
C ALA A 89 -14.29 18.92 -6.09
N ASN A 90 -14.20 19.12 -4.78
CA ASN A 90 -15.34 19.07 -3.88
C ASN A 90 -15.87 20.49 -3.64
N GLU A 91 -16.98 20.82 -4.26
CA GLU A 91 -17.61 22.15 -4.16
C GLU A 91 -18.62 22.26 -3.00
N GLU A 92 -18.72 21.19 -2.18
CA GLU A 92 -19.60 21.13 -1.01
C GLU A 92 -18.82 21.43 0.28
N PRO A 93 -19.50 21.85 1.37
CA PRO A 93 -18.84 22.15 2.64
C PRO A 93 -18.27 20.90 3.32
N ASP A 94 -18.91 19.74 3.12
CA ASP A 94 -18.64 18.55 3.88
C ASP A 94 -17.52 17.69 3.28
N VAL A 95 -16.84 16.94 4.15
CA VAL A 95 -15.92 15.87 3.75
C VAL A 95 -16.72 14.78 3.04
N ARG A 96 -16.18 14.29 1.93
CA ARG A 96 -16.77 13.14 1.21
C ARG A 96 -15.80 11.97 1.14
N SER A 97 -16.34 10.76 0.99
CA SER A 97 -15.57 9.52 0.96
C SER A 97 -15.92 8.67 -0.25
N ALA A 98 -14.94 7.94 -0.76
CA ALA A 98 -15.09 6.94 -1.80
C ALA A 98 -14.27 5.70 -1.46
N GLU A 99 -14.64 4.58 -2.08
CA GLU A 99 -13.90 3.34 -2.03
C GLU A 99 -13.47 2.94 -3.43
N ILE A 100 -12.17 2.70 -3.59
CA ILE A 100 -11.62 2.09 -4.81
C ILE A 100 -11.35 0.63 -4.50
N THR A 101 -11.97 -0.26 -5.25
CA THR A 101 -11.78 -1.70 -5.09
C THR A 101 -10.92 -2.24 -6.22
N LEU A 102 -9.87 -2.98 -5.86
CA LEU A 102 -9.07 -3.79 -6.76
C LEU A 102 -9.38 -5.25 -6.50
N LYS A 103 -9.75 -5.99 -7.54
CA LYS A 103 -10.06 -7.42 -7.43
C LYS A 103 -9.20 -8.24 -8.36
N SER A 104 -8.61 -9.30 -7.83
CA SER A 104 -7.87 -10.32 -8.58
C SER A 104 -8.19 -11.71 -8.04
N SER A 105 -7.71 -12.76 -8.70
CA SER A 105 -7.80 -14.14 -8.19
C SER A 105 -6.84 -14.40 -7.01
N VAL A 106 -5.87 -13.54 -6.77
CA VAL A 106 -4.85 -13.68 -5.71
C VAL A 106 -5.30 -12.98 -4.44
N GLN A 107 -5.62 -11.68 -4.54
CA GLN A 107 -5.96 -10.83 -3.41
C GLN A 107 -6.86 -9.69 -3.87
N ASN A 108 -7.72 -9.23 -2.95
CA ASN A 108 -8.52 -8.02 -3.15
C ASN A 108 -8.03 -6.92 -2.21
N TYR A 109 -8.08 -5.68 -2.71
CA TYR A 109 -7.76 -4.49 -1.93
C TYR A 109 -8.91 -3.49 -2.00
N THR A 110 -9.11 -2.77 -0.91
CA THR A 110 -9.99 -1.60 -0.84
C THR A 110 -9.16 -0.40 -0.41
N ILE A 111 -9.16 0.65 -1.22
CA ILE A 111 -8.51 1.90 -0.93
C ILE A 111 -9.59 2.89 -0.49
N GLN A 112 -9.47 3.40 0.73
CA GLN A 112 -10.34 4.44 1.27
C GLN A 112 -9.84 5.79 0.79
N VAL A 113 -10.69 6.55 0.13
CA VAL A 113 -10.42 7.91 -0.34
C VAL A 113 -11.32 8.87 0.43
N ARG A 114 -10.73 9.91 1.04
CA ARG A 114 -11.45 11.00 1.68
C ARG A 114 -11.02 12.32 1.08
N GLN A 115 -11.95 13.23 0.90
CA GLN A 115 -11.67 14.56 0.36
C GLN A 115 -12.35 15.64 1.22
N LEU A 116 -11.57 16.65 1.59
CA LEU A 116 -12.08 17.83 2.27
C LEU A 116 -13.10 18.55 1.38
N GLY A 117 -14.09 19.20 2.03
CA GLY A 117 -14.89 20.23 1.44
C GLY A 117 -14.34 21.63 1.73
N TYR A 118 -15.11 22.68 1.49
CA TYR A 118 -14.69 24.03 1.87
C TYR A 118 -15.02 24.38 3.34
N GLY A 119 -15.82 23.59 4.04
CA GLY A 119 -16.06 23.73 5.47
C GLY A 119 -14.83 23.31 6.31
N PRO A 120 -14.74 23.78 7.57
CA PRO A 120 -13.63 23.47 8.45
C PRO A 120 -13.56 21.96 8.75
N ALA A 121 -12.41 21.35 8.50
CA ALA A 121 -12.22 19.92 8.76
C ALA A 121 -10.75 19.54 8.98
N ILE A 122 -10.55 18.46 9.73
CA ILE A 122 -9.27 17.80 9.97
C ILE A 122 -9.43 16.31 9.67
N LEU A 123 -8.58 15.76 8.82
CA LEU A 123 -8.48 14.33 8.54
C LEU A 123 -7.16 13.79 9.09
N VAL A 124 -7.24 12.77 9.92
CA VAL A 124 -6.06 12.06 10.44
C VAL A 124 -5.96 10.71 9.73
N LYS A 125 -4.81 10.47 9.10
CA LYS A 125 -4.52 9.18 8.46
C LYS A 125 -4.15 8.16 9.54
N ASN A 126 -4.78 6.98 9.51
CA ASN A 126 -4.61 5.93 10.52
C ASN A 126 -4.74 6.47 11.95
N PRO A 127 -5.94 6.87 12.40
CA PRO A 127 -6.13 7.59 13.68
C PRO A 127 -5.87 6.73 14.93
N ASN A 128 -5.78 5.40 14.79
CA ASN A 128 -5.59 4.46 15.90
C ASN A 128 -4.43 3.49 15.62
N PRO A 129 -3.19 3.98 15.46
CA PRO A 129 -2.06 3.11 15.20
C PRO A 129 -1.75 2.23 16.42
N ILE A 130 -1.33 1.00 16.16
CA ILE A 130 -0.83 0.08 17.17
C ILE A 130 0.66 -0.09 16.96
N ILE A 131 1.44 0.13 18.01
CA ILE A 131 2.90 -0.04 18.00
C ILE A 131 3.27 -1.22 18.90
N ASP A 132 4.15 -2.07 18.43
CA ASP A 132 4.63 -3.22 19.18
C ASP A 132 5.30 -2.83 20.52
N ALA A 133 5.36 -3.78 21.46
CA ALA A 133 5.97 -3.55 22.77
C ALA A 133 7.45 -3.13 22.71
N ALA A 134 8.14 -3.46 21.63
CA ALA A 134 9.52 -3.00 21.40
C ALA A 134 9.62 -1.48 21.15
N GLY A 135 8.51 -0.79 20.93
CA GLY A 135 8.48 0.61 20.54
C GLY A 135 8.87 0.80 19.09
N GLY A 136 9.19 2.04 18.71
CA GLY A 136 9.64 2.35 17.36
C GLY A 136 9.14 3.70 16.85
N PRO A 137 9.30 3.97 15.55
CA PRO A 137 8.83 5.21 14.94
C PRO A 137 7.30 5.20 14.80
N LEU A 138 6.68 6.36 15.02
CA LEU A 138 5.27 6.62 14.77
C LEU A 138 5.15 7.88 13.91
N SER A 139 4.46 7.79 12.78
CA SER A 139 4.12 8.92 11.92
C SER A 139 2.61 9.18 11.98
N ILE A 140 2.23 10.43 12.24
CA ILE A 140 0.85 10.91 12.18
C ILE A 140 0.76 11.90 11.03
N ILE A 141 -0.06 11.59 10.03
CA ILE A 141 -0.30 12.46 8.85
C ILE A 141 -1.67 13.12 9.02
N VAL A 142 -1.69 14.44 8.92
CA VAL A 142 -2.90 15.26 9.09
C VAL A 142 -3.11 16.11 7.85
N THR A 143 -4.28 15.96 7.23
CA THR A 143 -4.77 16.81 6.14
C THR A 143 -5.84 17.74 6.71
N SER A 144 -5.64 19.06 6.60
CA SER A 144 -6.55 20.04 7.20
C SER A 144 -6.65 21.30 6.34
N ASN A 145 -7.82 21.92 6.35
CA ASN A 145 -8.08 23.24 5.76
C ASN A 145 -8.24 24.36 6.81
N ILE A 146 -7.96 24.05 8.08
CA ILE A 146 -7.92 25.01 9.19
C ILE A 146 -6.58 24.91 9.94
N GLU A 147 -6.24 25.94 10.70
CA GLU A 147 -5.13 25.87 11.64
C GLU A 147 -5.53 25.04 12.88
N TYR A 148 -4.60 24.25 13.37
CA TYR A 148 -4.80 23.40 14.55
C TYR A 148 -3.48 23.24 15.32
N THR A 149 -3.59 22.80 16.56
CA THR A 149 -2.48 22.38 17.43
C THR A 149 -2.64 20.90 17.76
N ILE A 150 -1.54 20.21 18.07
CA ILE A 150 -1.58 18.84 18.57
C ILE A 150 -1.17 18.83 20.03
N GLU A 151 -2.04 18.30 20.88
CA GLU A 151 -1.77 18.09 22.29
C GLU A 151 -1.76 16.59 22.60
N GLN A 152 -0.80 16.15 23.40
CA GLN A 152 -0.73 14.76 23.90
C GLN A 152 -1.38 14.70 25.27
N SER A 153 -2.05 13.60 25.58
CA SER A 153 -2.58 13.35 26.92
C SER A 153 -1.46 13.31 27.97
N GLU A 154 -1.81 13.56 29.23
CA GLU A 154 -0.88 13.45 30.35
C GLU A 154 -0.26 12.04 30.45
N ASN A 155 0.91 11.93 31.09
CA ASN A 155 1.67 10.69 31.28
C ASN A 155 2.08 9.99 29.98
N SER A 156 2.39 10.79 28.93
CA SER A 156 2.83 10.31 27.62
C SER A 156 4.34 10.48 27.36
N ASP A 157 5.18 10.60 28.38
CA ASP A 157 6.64 10.82 28.30
C ASP A 157 7.37 9.74 27.49
N TRP A 158 6.73 8.60 27.30
CA TRP A 158 7.23 7.48 26.48
C TRP A 158 7.01 7.70 24.96
N ILE A 159 6.36 8.79 24.56
CA ILE A 159 6.24 9.24 23.17
C ILE A 159 6.94 10.59 23.03
N LYS A 160 7.98 10.61 22.21
CA LYS A 160 8.82 11.79 22.02
C LYS A 160 8.64 12.34 20.63
N THR A 161 8.38 13.64 20.51
CA THR A 161 8.32 14.33 19.23
C THR A 161 9.71 14.35 18.57
N VAL A 162 9.76 14.00 17.29
CA VAL A 162 10.95 14.19 16.46
C VAL A 162 10.77 15.51 15.71
N PRO A 163 11.74 16.44 15.75
CA PRO A 163 11.66 17.71 15.02
C PRO A 163 11.44 17.47 13.52
N ALA A 164 10.37 18.03 12.96
CA ALA A 164 10.07 17.92 11.54
C ALA A 164 11.05 18.71 10.70
N THR A 165 11.61 18.09 9.66
CA THR A 165 12.62 18.72 8.78
C THR A 165 12.01 19.35 7.53
N ARG A 166 10.73 19.14 7.17
CA ARG A 166 10.05 19.83 6.06
C ARG A 166 8.53 19.70 6.12
N ALA A 167 7.83 20.81 5.77
CA ALA A 167 6.39 20.84 5.53
C ALA A 167 6.12 20.62 4.02
N LEU A 168 5.33 19.60 3.71
CA LEU A 168 4.56 19.48 2.48
C LEU A 168 3.09 19.74 2.82
N THR A 169 2.21 19.84 1.83
CA THR A 169 0.77 20.14 1.97
C THR A 169 0.01 19.29 3.00
N ASP A 170 0.48 18.06 3.25
CA ASP A 170 0.09 17.25 4.39
C ASP A 170 1.12 17.45 5.51
N LYS A 171 0.67 17.81 6.71
CA LYS A 171 1.55 17.92 7.87
C LYS A 171 1.81 16.52 8.43
N GLU A 172 3.07 16.07 8.34
CA GLU A 172 3.52 14.84 8.97
C GLU A 172 4.22 15.15 10.29
N TYR A 173 3.74 14.51 11.36
CA TYR A 173 4.31 14.59 12.69
C TYR A 173 4.98 13.27 13.02
N GLN A 174 6.27 13.32 13.32
CA GLN A 174 7.05 12.13 13.64
C GLN A 174 7.31 12.05 15.13
N TYR A 175 7.16 10.85 15.67
CA TYR A 175 7.38 10.52 17.08
C TYR A 175 8.25 9.28 17.19
N THR A 176 8.95 9.16 18.33
CA THR A 176 9.59 7.92 18.77
C THR A 176 8.84 7.40 19.97
N VAL A 177 8.45 6.14 19.91
CA VAL A 177 7.75 5.43 20.98
C VAL A 177 8.77 4.56 21.71
N ASP A 178 8.93 4.77 23.01
CA ASP A 178 9.82 3.97 23.87
C ASP A 178 9.24 2.57 24.09
N ALA A 179 10.09 1.57 24.24
CA ALA A 179 9.69 0.20 24.54
C ALA A 179 8.77 0.14 25.77
N ASN A 180 7.77 -0.74 25.73
CA ASN A 180 6.88 -0.99 26.86
C ASN A 180 7.46 -2.15 27.72
N PRO A 181 8.01 -1.88 28.90
CA PRO A 181 8.55 -2.93 29.77
C PRO A 181 7.47 -3.70 30.54
N TYR A 182 6.21 -3.32 30.39
CA TYR A 182 5.07 -3.91 31.12
C TYR A 182 4.24 -4.83 30.24
N TYR A 183 3.48 -5.73 30.85
CA TYR A 183 2.54 -6.62 30.13
C TYR A 183 1.24 -5.89 29.73
N GLU A 184 0.98 -4.72 30.32
CA GLU A 184 -0.24 -3.95 30.07
C GLU A 184 -0.06 -3.00 28.89
N THR A 185 -1.13 -2.82 28.10
CA THR A 185 -1.16 -1.86 26.99
C THR A 185 -1.10 -0.43 27.54
N ARG A 186 -0.23 0.40 26.97
CA ARG A 186 -0.23 1.86 27.20
C ARG A 186 -1.00 2.53 26.07
N THR A 187 -1.74 3.56 26.41
CA THR A 187 -2.52 4.36 25.45
C THR A 187 -2.19 5.83 25.62
N VAL A 188 -2.09 6.55 24.53
CA VAL A 188 -2.00 8.01 24.48
C VAL A 188 -3.10 8.52 23.57
N THR A 189 -3.66 9.68 23.91
CA THR A 189 -4.63 10.39 23.06
C THR A 189 -3.97 11.66 22.53
N PHE A 190 -4.08 11.86 21.22
CA PHE A 190 -3.74 13.12 20.55
C PHE A 190 -5.03 13.89 20.29
N THR A 191 -5.05 15.15 20.69
CA THR A 191 -6.14 16.10 20.44
C THR A 191 -5.68 17.15 19.42
N TYR A 192 -6.54 17.48 18.46
CA TYR A 192 -6.26 18.38 17.33
C TYR A 192 -7.15 19.60 17.38
#